data_d4168f3f219ffc10eb9c74df9210f13b
#
_entry.id   d4168f3f219ffc10eb9c74df9210f13b
#
_cell.length_a   1.000
_cell.length_b   1.000
_cell.length_c   1.000
_cell.angle_alpha   90.00
_cell.angle_beta   90.00
_cell.angle_gamma   90.00
#
_symmetry.space_group_name_H-M   'P 1'
#
loop_
_entity.id
_entity.type
_entity.pdbx_description
1 polymer ?
#
loop_
_entity_poly.entity_id
_entity_poly.type
_entity_poly.pdbx_seq_one_letter_code
_entity_poly.pdbx_strand_id
1 'polypeptide(L)'
;PSYAGLQLNLEIDALKKITSKIKRPVTCIIGGSKISSKINIIKNLIPKFDNIVIVGGMANNVLKYKGFNIGKSILEANCDQIIEEIFSLSEKNDCKIVYPEDVAVGKDLNGTAKIKGISKVSEDELILDIGPKTIQTVNKLIEKNELTIIEKLRIKHLFFLRGLYFLLKNTTQINKRV
;
A
#
# COMPACT_ATOMS: atom_id res chain seq x y z
N PRO A 1 2.54 -35.98 -10.20
CA PRO A 1 2.95 -35.21 -9.03
C PRO A 1 3.54 -33.84 -9.46
N SER A 2 3.12 -32.78 -8.81
CA SER A 2 3.66 -31.44 -9.06
C SER A 2 4.65 -31.09 -7.94
N TYR A 3 5.83 -30.60 -8.30
CA TYR A 3 6.87 -30.21 -7.35
C TYR A 3 7.16 -28.72 -7.46
N ALA A 4 7.33 -28.06 -6.32
CA ALA A 4 7.79 -26.68 -6.29
C ALA A 4 9.29 -26.64 -6.58
N GLY A 5 9.73 -25.78 -7.51
CA GLY A 5 11.14 -25.52 -7.74
C GLY A 5 11.80 -24.83 -6.55
N LEU A 6 13.15 -24.80 -6.52
CA LEU A 6 13.92 -24.21 -5.40
C LEU A 6 13.48 -22.77 -5.08
N GLN A 7 13.26 -21.95 -6.09
CA GLN A 7 12.82 -20.54 -5.92
C GLN A 7 11.45 -20.47 -5.24
N LEU A 8 10.49 -21.27 -5.69
CA LEU A 8 9.15 -21.30 -5.10
C LEU A 8 9.17 -21.84 -3.67
N ASN A 9 10.03 -22.82 -3.36
CA ASN A 9 10.19 -23.33 -2.00
C ASN A 9 10.73 -22.23 -1.06
N LEU A 10 11.72 -21.45 -1.50
CA LEU A 10 12.25 -20.31 -0.72
C LEU A 10 11.16 -19.27 -0.43
N GLU A 11 10.32 -18.96 -1.42
CA GLU A 11 9.18 -18.06 -1.24
C GLU A 11 8.14 -18.60 -0.27
N ILE A 12 7.79 -19.90 -0.39
CA ILE A 12 6.86 -20.59 0.52
C ILE A 12 7.40 -20.60 1.95
N ASP A 13 8.69 -20.90 2.13
CA ASP A 13 9.31 -20.94 3.45
C ASP A 13 9.41 -19.54 4.08
N ALA A 14 9.67 -18.51 3.29
CA ALA A 14 9.61 -17.13 3.73
C ALA A 14 8.19 -16.76 4.20
N LEU A 15 7.17 -17.09 3.41
CA LEU A 15 5.77 -16.86 3.76
C LEU A 15 5.35 -17.63 5.02
N LYS A 16 5.76 -18.90 5.15
CA LYS A 16 5.49 -19.71 6.36
C LYS A 16 6.13 -19.08 7.60
N LYS A 17 7.38 -18.64 7.54
CA LYS A 17 8.07 -17.95 8.65
C LYS A 17 7.32 -16.69 9.07
N ILE A 18 6.83 -15.92 8.11
CA ILE A 18 6.09 -14.68 8.34
C ILE A 18 4.73 -14.98 9.01
N THR A 19 4.07 -16.10 8.66
CA THR A 19 2.73 -16.44 9.15
C THR A 19 2.73 -17.24 10.44
N SER A 20 3.82 -17.96 10.77
CA SER A 20 3.86 -18.90 11.91
C SER A 20 4.45 -18.32 13.20
N LYS A 21 5.32 -17.30 13.11
CA LYS A 21 5.94 -16.63 14.28
C LYS A 21 6.00 -15.12 14.05
N ILE A 22 4.81 -14.50 14.04
CA ILE A 22 4.71 -13.05 13.85
C ILE A 22 5.17 -12.36 15.14
N LYS A 23 6.29 -11.67 15.09
CA LYS A 23 6.70 -10.73 16.13
C LYS A 23 6.08 -9.37 15.83
N ARG A 24 5.22 -8.91 16.72
CA ARG A 24 4.55 -7.61 16.61
C ARG A 24 5.46 -6.47 17.10
N PRO A 25 5.31 -5.25 16.60
CA PRO A 25 4.32 -4.83 15.59
C PRO A 25 4.71 -5.19 14.16
N VAL A 26 3.71 -5.47 13.32
CA VAL A 26 3.88 -5.86 11.90
C VAL A 26 3.10 -4.93 10.99
N THR A 27 3.76 -4.46 9.94
CA THR A 27 3.14 -3.62 8.91
C THR A 27 3.15 -4.33 7.55
N CYS A 28 2.04 -4.29 6.85
CA CYS A 28 1.96 -4.68 5.44
C CYS A 28 1.73 -3.44 4.57
N ILE A 29 2.49 -3.30 3.48
CA ILE A 29 2.28 -2.28 2.47
C ILE A 29 1.70 -2.95 1.24
N ILE A 30 0.49 -2.56 0.86
CA ILE A 30 -0.23 -3.10 -0.29
C ILE A 30 -0.50 -1.98 -1.28
N GLY A 31 -0.16 -2.22 -2.54
CA GLY A 31 -0.44 -1.30 -3.64
C GLY A 31 -1.05 -2.00 -4.84
N GLY A 32 -1.63 -1.21 -5.73
CA GLY A 32 -2.22 -1.69 -6.98
C GLY A 32 -3.21 -0.72 -7.59
N SER A 33 -3.75 -1.10 -8.73
CA SER A 33 -4.78 -0.32 -9.42
C SER A 33 -6.20 -0.65 -8.96
N LYS A 34 -6.46 -1.91 -8.58
CA LYS A 34 -7.81 -2.41 -8.26
C LYS A 34 -7.86 -2.98 -6.84
N ILE A 35 -8.68 -2.38 -5.98
CA ILE A 35 -8.88 -2.85 -4.60
C ILE A 35 -9.66 -4.16 -4.54
N SER A 36 -10.62 -4.36 -5.45
CA SER A 36 -11.43 -5.58 -5.52
C SER A 36 -10.60 -6.84 -5.71
N SER A 37 -9.52 -6.76 -6.47
CA SER A 37 -8.62 -7.89 -6.70
C SER A 37 -7.82 -8.30 -5.47
N LYS A 38 -7.73 -7.44 -4.45
CA LYS A 38 -6.93 -7.61 -3.24
C LYS A 38 -7.74 -7.76 -1.97
N ILE A 39 -9.06 -7.63 -2.05
CA ILE A 39 -9.95 -7.64 -0.88
C ILE A 39 -9.76 -8.88 0.00
N ASN A 40 -9.66 -10.07 -0.59
CA ASN A 40 -9.49 -11.30 0.16
C ASN A 40 -8.14 -11.37 0.87
N ILE A 41 -7.08 -10.84 0.22
CA ILE A 41 -5.75 -10.76 0.82
C ILE A 41 -5.80 -9.78 2.01
N ILE A 42 -6.35 -8.59 1.83
CA ILE A 42 -6.47 -7.58 2.87
C ILE A 42 -7.26 -8.12 4.07
N LYS A 43 -8.42 -8.74 3.83
CA LYS A 43 -9.23 -9.35 4.90
C LYS A 43 -8.48 -10.44 5.67
N ASN A 44 -7.67 -11.24 5.00
CA ASN A 44 -6.87 -12.29 5.64
C ASN A 44 -5.67 -11.75 6.43
N LEU A 45 -5.19 -10.55 6.08
CA LEU A 45 -4.06 -9.91 6.76
C LEU A 45 -4.49 -9.09 7.97
N ILE A 46 -5.65 -8.43 7.92
CA ILE A 46 -6.14 -7.56 9.02
C ILE A 46 -6.05 -8.24 10.39
N PRO A 47 -6.50 -9.50 10.61
CA PRO A 47 -6.43 -10.13 11.93
C PRO A 47 -4.99 -10.43 12.41
N LYS A 48 -4.01 -10.36 11.53
CA LYS A 48 -2.62 -10.77 11.80
C LYS A 48 -1.66 -9.60 11.90
N PHE A 49 -2.05 -8.41 11.43
CA PHE A 49 -1.19 -7.25 11.28
C PHE A 49 -1.65 -6.07 12.11
N ASP A 50 -0.71 -5.26 12.57
CA ASP A 50 -1.00 -4.03 13.32
C ASP A 50 -1.29 -2.86 12.39
N ASN A 51 -0.65 -2.84 11.21
CA ASN A 51 -0.87 -1.80 10.23
C ASN A 51 -0.95 -2.38 8.81
N ILE A 52 -1.90 -1.86 8.02
CA ILE A 52 -1.96 -2.07 6.57
C ILE A 52 -1.91 -0.73 5.89
N VAL A 53 -0.85 -0.49 5.12
CA VAL A 53 -0.65 0.74 4.33
C VAL A 53 -1.15 0.50 2.93
N ILE A 54 -2.16 1.25 2.51
CA ILE A 54 -2.74 1.16 1.16
C ILE A 54 -2.18 2.30 0.32
N VAL A 55 -1.52 1.94 -0.79
CA VAL A 55 -0.88 2.89 -1.72
C VAL A 55 -1.30 2.63 -3.18
N GLY A 56 -0.87 3.50 -4.08
CA GLY A 56 -1.18 3.39 -5.51
C GLY A 56 -2.63 3.69 -5.84
N GLY A 57 -3.13 3.19 -6.98
CA GLY A 57 -4.51 3.42 -7.44
C GLY A 57 -5.58 2.92 -6.46
N MET A 58 -5.26 1.90 -5.65
CA MET A 58 -6.16 1.43 -4.57
C MET A 58 -6.39 2.51 -3.51
N ALA A 59 -5.38 3.33 -3.21
CA ALA A 59 -5.50 4.42 -2.26
C ALA A 59 -6.50 5.48 -2.75
N ASN A 60 -6.63 5.69 -4.07
CA ASN A 60 -7.60 6.63 -4.62
C ASN A 60 -9.04 6.22 -4.26
N ASN A 61 -9.35 4.91 -4.26
CA ASN A 61 -10.66 4.41 -3.84
C ASN A 61 -10.90 4.72 -2.36
N VAL A 62 -9.90 4.52 -1.49
CA VAL A 62 -9.99 4.85 -0.07
C VAL A 62 -10.17 6.36 0.13
N LEU A 63 -9.40 7.19 -0.58
CA LEU A 63 -9.51 8.65 -0.50
C LEU A 63 -10.91 9.12 -0.95
N LYS A 64 -11.43 8.57 -2.05
CA LYS A 64 -12.77 8.90 -2.55
C LYS A 64 -13.86 8.52 -1.54
N TYR A 65 -13.78 7.30 -0.96
CA TYR A 65 -14.69 6.84 0.09
C TYR A 65 -14.66 7.75 1.33
N LYS A 66 -13.48 8.29 1.69
CA LYS A 66 -13.33 9.28 2.78
C LYS A 66 -13.78 10.69 2.40
N GLY A 67 -14.32 10.91 1.19
CA GLY A 67 -14.86 12.19 0.73
C GLY A 67 -13.83 13.14 0.11
N PHE A 68 -12.60 12.68 -0.13
CA PHE A 68 -11.59 13.51 -0.78
C PHE A 68 -11.75 13.54 -2.31
N ASN A 69 -11.43 14.69 -2.91
CA ASN A 69 -11.34 14.80 -4.36
C ASN A 69 -10.05 14.10 -4.84
N ILE A 70 -10.18 13.26 -5.85
CA ILE A 70 -9.05 12.55 -6.49
C ILE A 70 -8.79 13.02 -7.92
N GLY A 71 -9.51 14.04 -8.38
CA GLY A 71 -9.42 14.59 -9.74
C GLY A 71 -9.69 13.54 -10.80
N LYS A 72 -8.84 13.49 -11.81
CA LYS A 72 -8.89 12.51 -12.92
C LYS A 72 -8.16 11.20 -12.63
N SER A 73 -7.80 10.95 -11.37
CA SER A 73 -7.04 9.75 -10.98
C SER A 73 -7.82 8.47 -11.23
N ILE A 74 -7.09 7.37 -11.40
CA ILE A 74 -7.70 6.05 -11.57
C ILE A 74 -8.58 5.73 -10.38
N LEU A 75 -9.81 5.34 -10.65
CA LEU A 75 -10.82 4.92 -9.68
C LEU A 75 -11.47 3.63 -10.15
N GLU A 76 -11.62 2.67 -9.26
CA GLU A 76 -12.45 1.48 -9.50
C GLU A 76 -13.88 1.76 -9.01
N ALA A 77 -14.87 1.55 -9.88
CA ALA A 77 -16.26 1.81 -9.56
C ALA A 77 -16.82 0.77 -8.55
N ASN A 78 -17.86 1.15 -7.81
CA ASN A 78 -18.63 0.28 -6.92
C ASN A 78 -17.80 -0.42 -5.82
N CYS A 79 -16.78 0.27 -5.27
CA CYS A 79 -15.91 -0.29 -4.25
C CYS A 79 -16.25 0.16 -2.81
N ASP A 80 -17.27 0.99 -2.62
CA ASP A 80 -17.59 1.57 -1.30
C ASP A 80 -17.88 0.49 -0.25
N GLN A 81 -18.68 -0.52 -0.59
CA GLN A 81 -18.95 -1.65 0.31
C GLN A 81 -17.69 -2.43 0.67
N ILE A 82 -16.79 -2.64 -0.30
CA ILE A 82 -15.51 -3.32 -0.08
C ILE A 82 -14.66 -2.54 0.90
N ILE A 83 -14.62 -1.21 0.77
CA ILE A 83 -13.83 -0.34 1.63
C ILE A 83 -14.43 -0.30 3.04
N GLU A 84 -15.76 -0.20 3.14
CA GLU A 84 -16.48 -0.26 4.40
C GLU A 84 -16.19 -1.56 5.16
N GLU A 85 -16.23 -2.71 4.48
CA GLU A 85 -15.88 -4.00 5.08
C GLU A 85 -14.42 -4.03 5.58
N ILE A 86 -13.47 -3.44 4.82
CA ILE A 86 -12.06 -3.35 5.24
C ILE A 86 -11.95 -2.54 6.53
N PHE A 87 -12.59 -1.36 6.61
CA PHE A 87 -12.53 -0.51 7.80
C PHE A 87 -13.22 -1.16 8.99
N SER A 88 -14.42 -1.74 8.80
CA SER A 88 -15.14 -2.44 9.88
C SER A 88 -14.34 -3.62 10.43
N LEU A 89 -13.69 -4.39 9.55
CA LEU A 89 -12.84 -5.51 9.97
C LEU A 89 -11.58 -5.02 10.68
N SER A 90 -10.99 -3.91 10.23
CA SER A 90 -9.79 -3.33 10.83
C SER A 90 -10.05 -2.82 12.25
N GLU A 91 -11.18 -2.17 12.50
CA GLU A 91 -11.60 -1.73 13.84
C GLU A 91 -11.81 -2.91 14.79
N LYS A 92 -12.47 -3.99 14.32
CA LYS A 92 -12.68 -5.20 15.12
C LYS A 92 -11.39 -5.93 15.54
N ASN A 93 -10.32 -5.76 14.77
CA ASN A 93 -9.04 -6.45 14.97
C ASN A 93 -7.90 -5.54 15.47
N ASP A 94 -8.20 -4.28 15.81
CA ASP A 94 -7.21 -3.28 16.21
C ASP A 94 -6.06 -3.12 15.18
N CYS A 95 -6.41 -3.25 13.90
CA CYS A 95 -5.48 -3.11 12.78
C CYS A 95 -5.65 -1.75 12.12
N LYS A 96 -4.62 -0.92 12.11
CA LYS A 96 -4.69 0.42 11.53
C LYS A 96 -4.58 0.39 10.01
N ILE A 97 -5.60 0.91 9.32
CA ILE A 97 -5.52 1.19 7.87
C ILE A 97 -4.89 2.57 7.66
N VAL A 98 -3.74 2.59 6.98
CA VAL A 98 -2.99 3.81 6.66
C VAL A 98 -3.12 4.09 5.17
N TYR A 99 -3.52 5.30 4.83
CA TYR A 99 -3.64 5.80 3.46
C TYR A 99 -2.95 7.17 3.34
N PRO A 100 -2.70 7.69 2.13
CA PRO A 100 -1.93 8.92 1.94
C PRO A 100 -2.55 10.14 2.64
N GLU A 101 -1.71 10.96 3.27
CA GLU A 101 -2.06 12.27 3.84
C GLU A 101 -1.72 13.40 2.87
N ASP A 102 -0.74 13.18 2.02
CA ASP A 102 -0.31 14.05 0.94
C ASP A 102 0.07 13.23 -0.30
N VAL A 103 0.02 13.88 -1.44
CA VAL A 103 0.21 13.23 -2.75
C VAL A 103 1.00 14.12 -3.69
N ALA A 104 1.70 13.48 -4.62
CA ALA A 104 2.25 14.14 -5.78
C ALA A 104 1.18 14.16 -6.88
N VAL A 105 0.82 15.33 -7.37
CA VAL A 105 -0.19 15.52 -8.40
C VAL A 105 0.40 16.15 -9.64
N GLY A 106 -0.16 15.83 -10.80
CA GLY A 106 0.19 16.44 -12.09
C GLY A 106 -1.03 16.55 -13.00
N LYS A 107 -0.95 17.32 -14.07
CA LYS A 107 -2.01 17.39 -15.07
C LYS A 107 -1.99 16.20 -16.02
N ASP A 108 -0.84 15.61 -16.20
CA ASP A 108 -0.59 14.42 -17.01
C ASP A 108 0.54 13.57 -16.38
N LEU A 109 0.79 12.40 -16.97
CA LEU A 109 1.79 11.45 -16.47
C LEU A 109 3.25 11.89 -16.68
N ASN A 110 3.50 12.81 -17.58
CA ASN A 110 4.83 13.26 -18.00
C ASN A 110 5.17 14.66 -17.50
N GLY A 111 4.21 15.35 -16.90
CA GLY A 111 4.35 16.72 -16.42
C GLY A 111 5.11 16.84 -15.10
N THR A 112 5.35 18.07 -14.69
CA THR A 112 5.97 18.39 -13.41
C THR A 112 4.97 18.10 -12.29
N ALA A 113 5.35 17.18 -11.39
CA ALA A 113 4.54 16.86 -10.22
C ALA A 113 4.67 17.95 -9.14
N LYS A 114 3.55 18.25 -8.48
CA LYS A 114 3.46 19.15 -7.32
C LYS A 114 3.00 18.36 -6.10
N ILE A 115 3.54 18.69 -4.93
CA ILE A 115 3.09 18.06 -3.68
C ILE A 115 1.91 18.85 -3.11
N LYS A 116 0.84 18.14 -2.80
CA LYS A 116 -0.38 18.68 -2.17
C LYS A 116 -0.86 17.79 -1.04
N GLY A 117 -1.48 18.38 -0.01
CA GLY A 117 -2.32 17.62 0.91
C GLY A 117 -3.54 17.05 0.17
N ILE A 118 -4.03 15.90 0.58
CA ILE A 118 -5.15 15.21 -0.10
C ILE A 118 -6.41 16.07 -0.23
N SER A 119 -6.67 16.97 0.70
CA SER A 119 -7.81 17.90 0.67
C SER A 119 -7.68 19.01 -0.38
N LYS A 120 -6.52 19.15 -1.04
CA LYS A 120 -6.22 20.22 -2.00
C LYS A 120 -6.06 19.72 -3.44
N VAL A 121 -6.40 18.48 -3.71
CA VAL A 121 -6.38 17.91 -5.06
C VAL A 121 -7.50 18.53 -5.90
N SER A 122 -7.15 19.06 -7.08
CA SER A 122 -8.08 19.70 -8.00
C SER A 122 -8.71 18.69 -8.98
N GLU A 123 -9.86 19.04 -9.55
CA GLU A 123 -10.58 18.15 -10.47
C GLU A 123 -9.83 17.83 -11.76
N ASP A 124 -8.94 18.73 -12.19
CA ASP A 124 -8.14 18.59 -13.42
C ASP A 124 -6.81 17.86 -13.20
N GLU A 125 -6.51 17.43 -11.99
CA GLU A 125 -5.25 16.78 -11.62
C GLU A 125 -5.35 15.26 -11.53
N LEU A 126 -4.19 14.62 -11.65
CA LEU A 126 -3.99 13.18 -11.44
C LEU A 126 -3.10 12.97 -10.20
N ILE A 127 -3.48 12.09 -9.31
CA ILE A 127 -2.60 11.60 -8.25
C ILE A 127 -1.61 10.64 -8.90
N LEU A 128 -0.32 11.01 -8.85
CA LEU A 128 0.77 10.27 -9.47
C LEU A 128 1.51 9.38 -8.48
N ASP A 129 1.67 9.85 -7.24
CA ASP A 129 2.36 9.11 -6.18
C ASP A 129 1.97 9.67 -4.79
N ILE A 130 2.43 8.98 -3.74
CA ILE A 130 2.34 9.47 -2.35
C ILE A 130 3.30 10.63 -2.12
N GLY A 131 2.93 11.54 -1.22
CA GLY A 131 3.76 12.70 -0.87
C GLY A 131 4.79 12.40 0.23
N PRO A 132 5.70 13.36 0.49
CA PRO A 132 6.79 13.20 1.46
C PRO A 132 6.30 13.01 2.90
N LYS A 133 5.18 13.61 3.28
CA LYS A 133 4.61 13.43 4.61
C LYS A 133 4.11 12.00 4.81
N THR A 134 3.43 11.46 3.81
CA THR A 134 3.01 10.05 3.78
C THR A 134 4.21 9.12 3.86
N ILE A 135 5.28 9.40 3.11
CA ILE A 135 6.54 8.64 3.15
C ILE A 135 7.13 8.66 4.56
N GLN A 136 7.18 9.80 5.23
CA GLN A 136 7.67 9.90 6.61
C GLN A 136 6.84 9.08 7.59
N THR A 137 5.51 9.12 7.45
CA THR A 137 4.59 8.32 8.28
C THR A 137 4.85 6.82 8.09
N VAL A 138 4.99 6.38 6.84
CA VAL A 138 5.28 4.96 6.53
C VAL A 138 6.67 4.55 7.03
N ASN A 139 7.70 5.40 6.88
CA ASN A 139 9.03 5.13 7.40
C ASN A 139 9.03 4.94 8.93
N LYS A 140 8.33 5.81 9.67
CA LYS A 140 8.19 5.66 11.12
C LYS A 140 7.51 4.34 11.52
N LEU A 141 6.56 3.86 10.73
CA LEU A 141 5.96 2.55 10.94
C LEU A 141 6.95 1.42 10.68
N ILE A 142 7.73 1.50 9.60
CA ILE A 142 8.75 0.51 9.26
C ILE A 142 9.84 0.44 10.33
N GLU A 143 10.32 1.58 10.81
CA GLU A 143 11.37 1.66 11.85
C GLU A 143 10.93 1.07 13.20
N LYS A 144 9.64 1.17 13.52
CA LYS A 144 9.06 0.62 14.76
C LYS A 144 8.78 -0.88 14.69
N ASN A 145 8.80 -1.46 13.50
CA ASN A 145 8.39 -2.83 13.26
C ASN A 145 9.60 -3.77 13.14
N GLU A 146 9.54 -4.93 13.77
CA GLU A 146 10.50 -6.00 13.52
C GLU A 146 10.32 -6.63 12.13
N LEU A 147 9.12 -6.54 11.56
CA LEU A 147 8.80 -7.12 10.27
C LEU A 147 7.92 -6.18 9.44
N THR A 148 8.37 -5.90 8.23
CA THR A 148 7.57 -5.20 7.22
C THR A 148 7.45 -6.06 5.96
N ILE A 149 6.21 -6.29 5.53
CA ILE A 149 5.91 -7.03 4.31
C ILE A 149 5.50 -6.04 3.24
N ILE A 150 6.15 -6.11 2.10
CA ILE A 150 5.82 -5.26 0.95
C ILE A 150 5.33 -6.18 -0.18
N GLU A 151 4.04 -6.11 -0.49
CA GLU A 151 3.50 -6.76 -1.67
C GLU A 151 3.85 -5.93 -2.90
N LYS A 152 4.88 -6.39 -3.62
CA LYS A 152 5.33 -5.76 -4.85
C LYS A 152 4.41 -6.16 -5.99
N LEU A 153 3.55 -5.25 -6.40
CA LEU A 153 2.82 -5.42 -7.65
C LEU A 153 3.75 -5.25 -8.85
N ARG A 154 3.70 -6.25 -9.75
CA ARG A 154 4.23 -6.12 -11.10
C ARG A 154 3.42 -5.06 -11.86
N ILE A 155 3.77 -3.79 -11.71
CA ILE A 155 3.26 -2.76 -12.60
C ILE A 155 4.37 -2.46 -13.60
N LYS A 156 4.07 -2.69 -14.89
CA LYS A 156 4.96 -2.40 -16.02
C LYS A 156 5.26 -0.91 -16.21
N HIS A 157 4.78 -0.03 -15.35
CA HIS A 157 5.01 1.42 -15.44
C HIS A 157 5.88 1.91 -14.29
N LEU A 158 7.08 2.29 -14.66
CA LEU A 158 8.21 2.71 -13.83
C LEU A 158 7.96 3.95 -12.95
N PHE A 159 6.86 4.66 -13.15
CA PHE A 159 6.57 5.91 -12.44
C PHE A 159 5.93 5.74 -11.07
N PHE A 160 5.21 4.65 -10.83
CA PHE A 160 4.53 4.37 -9.54
C PHE A 160 5.47 3.95 -8.40
N LEU A 161 6.76 3.76 -8.68
CA LEU A 161 7.74 3.18 -7.75
C LEU A 161 8.77 4.18 -7.24
N ARG A 162 8.73 5.46 -7.63
CA ARG A 162 9.74 6.43 -7.15
C ARG A 162 9.65 6.65 -5.64
N GLY A 163 8.47 6.84 -5.09
CA GLY A 163 8.28 6.98 -3.64
C GLY A 163 8.61 5.69 -2.90
N LEU A 164 8.14 4.54 -3.38
CA LEU A 164 8.41 3.23 -2.78
C LEU A 164 9.89 2.82 -2.97
N TYR A 165 10.52 3.15 -4.10
CA TYR A 165 11.95 2.93 -4.32
C TYR A 165 12.82 3.80 -3.42
N PHE A 166 12.39 5.02 -3.13
CA PHE A 166 13.05 5.91 -2.17
C PHE A 166 12.93 5.37 -0.74
N LEU A 167 11.77 4.83 -0.37
CA LEU A 167 11.55 4.09 0.88
C LEU A 167 12.50 2.91 1.01
N LEU A 168 12.63 2.11 -0.05
CA LEU A 168 13.50 0.92 -0.08
C LEU A 168 14.99 1.25 -0.07
N LYS A 169 15.39 2.39 -0.63
CA LYS A 169 16.80 2.81 -0.71
C LYS A 169 17.34 3.40 0.59
N ASN A 170 16.47 4.00 1.39
CA ASN A 170 16.84 4.62 2.68
C ASN A 170 16.67 3.70 3.88
N THR A 171 15.99 2.57 3.74
CA THR A 171 15.89 1.52 4.76
C THR A 171 16.97 0.47 4.52
N THR A 172 18.16 0.70 5.06
CA THR A 172 19.33 -0.21 4.99
C THR A 172 19.15 -1.52 5.76
N GLN A 173 17.96 -1.85 6.21
CA GLN A 173 17.60 -3.07 6.94
C GLN A 173 16.42 -3.84 6.36
N ILE A 174 16.14 -3.72 5.09
CA ILE A 174 15.32 -4.72 4.44
C ILE A 174 16.23 -5.89 4.12
N ASN A 175 16.06 -6.97 4.88
CA ASN A 175 16.79 -8.22 4.69
C ASN A 175 16.88 -8.55 3.19
N LYS A 176 18.07 -8.36 2.60
CA LYS A 176 18.45 -8.87 1.29
C LYS A 176 18.58 -10.40 1.36
N ARG A 177 17.52 -11.07 1.77
CA ARG A 177 17.44 -12.53 1.77
C ARG A 177 16.01 -12.92 1.37
N VAL A 178 15.72 -12.77 0.12
CA VAL A 178 14.93 -13.68 -0.71
C VAL A 178 15.44 -13.53 -2.15
#